data_4bfd94cebc39bbf9ec68fcb38d1822e5
#
_entry.id   4bfd94cebc39bbf9ec68fcb38d1822e5
#
_cell.length_a   1.000
_cell.length_b   1.000
_cell.length_c   1.000
_cell.angle_alpha   90.00
_cell.angle_beta   90.00
_cell.angle_gamma   90.00
#
_symmetry.space_group_name_H-M   'P 1'
#
loop_
_entity.id
_entity.type
_entity.pdbx_description
1 polymer ?
#
loop_
_entity_poly.entity_id
_entity_poly.type
_entity_poly.pdbx_seq_one_letter_code
_entity_poly.pdbx_strand_id
1 'polypeptide(L)'
;MKRKLKFTLKAWPVIFLIAVALSWLTGVVAKQVFGIELPEQNQVEAMRRLFRQGPVSIVALNLALVVAVMPILEEFVFRWVTRFSKVLWPISSLLFAAAHYLQAPFPDNAFLALFAFGMCQCWLYRQTGRIWYPVLNHALFNLTNLAFLLCML
;
A
#
# COMPACT_ATOMS: atom_id res chain seq x y z
N MET A 1 -15.61 19.58 -5.42
CA MET A 1 -14.39 19.23 -4.69
C MET A 1 -14.68 18.56 -3.34
N LYS A 2 -15.42 19.19 -2.43
CA LYS A 2 -15.75 18.69 -1.07
C LYS A 2 -16.36 17.27 -1.04
N ARG A 3 -17.28 16.93 -1.98
CA ARG A 3 -17.92 15.60 -2.06
C ARG A 3 -16.92 14.48 -2.36
N LYS A 4 -15.99 14.69 -3.30
CA LYS A 4 -14.96 13.71 -3.66
C LYS A 4 -13.95 13.49 -2.55
N LEU A 5 -13.55 14.56 -1.85
CA LEU A 5 -12.69 14.46 -0.68
C LEU A 5 -13.35 13.63 0.44
N LYS A 6 -14.62 13.94 0.78
CA LYS A 6 -15.37 13.15 1.77
C LYS A 6 -15.47 11.67 1.37
N PHE A 7 -15.67 11.40 0.08
CA PHE A 7 -15.71 10.04 -0.44
C PHE A 7 -14.37 9.32 -0.25
N THR A 8 -13.25 9.96 -0.59
CA THR A 8 -11.90 9.42 -0.40
C THR A 8 -11.60 9.13 1.08
N LEU A 9 -11.92 10.08 1.97
CA LEU A 9 -11.73 9.89 3.41
C LEU A 9 -12.59 8.77 4.00
N LYS A 10 -13.77 8.51 3.44
CA LYS A 10 -14.61 7.36 3.83
C LYS A 10 -14.10 6.04 3.23
N ALA A 11 -13.54 6.07 2.02
CA ALA A 11 -13.01 4.89 1.37
C ALA A 11 -11.70 4.40 2.02
N TRP A 12 -10.87 5.33 2.53
CA TRP A 12 -9.57 5.00 3.13
C TRP A 12 -9.64 3.91 4.22
N PRO A 13 -10.43 4.00 5.31
CA PRO A 13 -10.44 2.97 6.34
C PRO A 13 -10.94 1.62 5.81
N VAL A 14 -11.87 1.62 4.87
CA VAL A 14 -12.36 0.38 4.23
C VAL A 14 -11.27 -0.28 3.42
N ILE A 15 -10.55 0.49 2.59
CA ILE A 15 -9.43 -0.02 1.78
C ILE A 15 -8.32 -0.54 2.69
N PHE A 16 -8.02 0.18 3.78
CA PHE A 16 -7.04 -0.24 4.78
C PHE A 16 -7.42 -1.59 5.41
N LEU A 17 -8.66 -1.73 5.88
CA LEU A 17 -9.16 -2.97 6.49
C LEU A 17 -9.14 -4.14 5.51
N ILE A 18 -9.49 -3.93 4.24
CA ILE A 18 -9.40 -4.96 3.18
C ILE A 18 -7.95 -5.44 3.05
N ALA A 19 -6.99 -4.54 2.96
CA ALA A 19 -5.58 -4.91 2.81
C ALA A 19 -5.06 -5.67 4.03
N VAL A 20 -5.37 -5.21 5.24
CA VAL A 20 -4.98 -5.89 6.49
C VAL A 20 -5.61 -7.28 6.58
N ALA A 21 -6.91 -7.40 6.28
CA ALA A 21 -7.60 -8.69 6.31
C ALA A 21 -7.03 -9.68 5.30
N LEU A 22 -6.69 -9.23 4.08
CA LEU A 22 -6.09 -10.07 3.06
C LEU A 22 -4.67 -10.51 3.44
N SER A 23 -3.86 -9.61 3.99
CA SER A 23 -2.52 -9.95 4.47
C SER A 23 -2.59 -11.01 5.59
N TRP A 24 -3.45 -10.80 6.57
CA TRP A 24 -3.67 -11.76 7.65
C TRP A 24 -4.19 -13.11 7.13
N LEU A 25 -5.22 -13.10 6.28
CA LEU A 25 -5.79 -14.31 5.69
C LEU A 25 -4.76 -15.09 4.88
N THR A 26 -3.92 -14.42 4.09
CA THR A 26 -2.83 -15.04 3.34
C THR A 26 -1.88 -15.79 4.27
N GLY A 27 -1.46 -15.16 5.37
CA GLY A 27 -0.60 -15.80 6.37
C GLY A 27 -1.27 -17.00 7.04
N VAL A 28 -2.54 -16.87 7.42
CA VAL A 28 -3.31 -17.99 8.04
C VAL A 28 -3.44 -19.16 7.07
N VAL A 29 -3.83 -18.92 5.82
CA VAL A 29 -3.99 -19.97 4.81
C VAL A 29 -2.66 -20.65 4.51
N ALA A 30 -1.58 -19.88 4.33
CA ALA A 30 -0.25 -20.43 4.11
C ALA A 30 0.17 -21.39 5.25
N LYS A 31 -0.03 -20.98 6.49
CA LYS A 31 0.32 -21.75 7.68
C LYS A 31 -0.58 -22.97 7.87
N GLN A 32 -1.91 -22.81 7.82
CA GLN A 32 -2.86 -23.88 8.16
C GLN A 32 -3.05 -24.91 7.06
N VAL A 33 -2.99 -24.48 5.78
CA VAL A 33 -3.26 -25.36 4.64
C VAL A 33 -1.96 -25.96 4.08
N PHE A 34 -0.89 -25.16 4.02
CA PHE A 34 0.35 -25.58 3.37
C PHE A 34 1.52 -25.79 4.34
N GLY A 35 1.35 -25.50 5.64
CA GLY A 35 2.43 -25.62 6.63
C GLY A 35 3.57 -24.60 6.42
N ILE A 36 3.35 -23.53 5.65
CA ILE A 36 4.36 -22.54 5.28
C ILE A 36 4.22 -21.30 6.16
N GLU A 37 5.29 -20.92 6.85
CA GLU A 37 5.37 -19.59 7.51
C GLU A 37 5.90 -18.57 6.50
N LEU A 38 5.03 -17.65 6.08
CA LEU A 38 5.43 -16.57 5.19
C LEU A 38 6.21 -15.52 5.99
N PRO A 39 7.32 -15.00 5.43
CA PRO A 39 8.08 -13.94 6.07
C PRO A 39 7.27 -12.64 6.17
N GLU A 40 7.60 -11.82 7.16
CA GLU A 40 7.16 -10.43 7.21
C GLU A 40 7.79 -9.64 6.06
N GLN A 41 7.09 -8.66 5.53
CA GLN A 41 7.59 -7.84 4.44
C GLN A 41 8.90 -7.12 4.84
N ASN A 42 9.95 -7.27 4.06
CA ASN A 42 11.28 -6.71 4.36
C ASN A 42 11.26 -5.20 4.61
N GLN A 43 10.37 -4.46 3.94
CA GLN A 43 10.23 -3.02 4.14
C GLN A 43 9.77 -2.67 5.56
N VAL A 44 8.93 -3.50 6.17
CA VAL A 44 8.47 -3.32 7.56
C VAL A 44 9.63 -3.49 8.53
N GLU A 45 10.43 -4.55 8.36
CA GLU A 45 11.60 -4.80 9.21
C GLU A 45 12.68 -3.71 9.05
N ALA A 46 12.96 -3.29 7.82
CA ALA A 46 13.89 -2.19 7.55
C ALA A 46 13.44 -0.88 8.21
N MET A 47 12.14 -0.57 8.14
CA MET A 47 11.59 0.62 8.78
C MET A 47 11.64 0.54 10.30
N ARG A 48 11.36 -0.64 10.88
CA ARG A 48 11.48 -0.89 12.33
C ARG A 48 12.91 -0.65 12.83
N ARG A 49 13.92 -1.16 12.12
CA ARG A 49 15.33 -0.91 12.43
C ARG A 49 15.68 0.58 12.34
N LEU A 50 15.22 1.24 11.29
CA LEU A 50 15.45 2.68 11.09
C LEU A 50 14.88 3.51 12.25
N PHE A 51 13.67 3.22 12.70
CA PHE A 51 13.04 3.94 13.82
C PHE A 51 13.77 3.70 15.15
N ARG A 52 14.29 2.50 15.38
CA ARG A 52 15.00 2.18 16.63
C ARG A 52 16.40 2.75 16.69
N GLN A 53 17.11 2.82 15.59
CA GLN A 53 18.56 3.05 15.57
C GLN A 53 19.01 4.15 14.60
N GLY A 54 18.12 4.63 13.73
CA GLY A 54 18.47 5.59 12.69
C GLY A 54 18.59 7.03 13.22
N PRO A 55 19.45 7.85 12.60
CA PRO A 55 19.50 9.28 12.87
C PRO A 55 18.14 9.95 12.58
N VAL A 56 17.74 10.91 13.40
CA VAL A 56 16.44 11.59 13.28
C VAL A 56 16.23 12.20 11.89
N SER A 57 17.28 12.76 11.28
CA SER A 57 17.22 13.31 9.92
C SER A 57 16.90 12.26 8.86
N ILE A 58 17.46 11.06 8.99
CA ILE A 58 17.20 9.95 8.06
C ILE A 58 15.80 9.39 8.28
N VAL A 59 15.34 9.29 9.53
CA VAL A 59 13.96 8.91 9.86
C VAL A 59 12.98 9.91 9.24
N ALA A 60 13.18 11.21 9.44
CA ALA A 60 12.33 12.25 8.89
C ALA A 60 12.29 12.23 7.35
N LEU A 61 13.45 12.04 6.70
CA LEU A 61 13.52 11.92 5.25
C LEU A 61 12.74 10.71 4.74
N ASN A 62 12.90 9.54 5.37
CA ASN A 62 12.16 8.34 4.97
C ASN A 62 10.66 8.48 5.18
N LEU A 63 10.22 9.11 6.28
CA LEU A 63 8.81 9.42 6.49
C LEU A 63 8.25 10.30 5.36
N ALA A 64 8.96 11.37 4.99
CA ALA A 64 8.56 12.25 3.89
C ALA A 64 8.50 11.49 2.55
N LEU A 65 9.49 10.64 2.27
CA LEU A 65 9.51 9.81 1.06
C LEU A 65 8.32 8.85 1.04
N VAL A 66 8.11 8.05 2.07
CA VAL A 66 7.09 7.00 2.10
C VAL A 66 5.67 7.56 2.15
N VAL A 67 5.45 8.67 2.85
CA VAL A 67 4.10 9.25 3.02
C VAL A 67 3.73 10.22 1.90
N ALA A 68 4.68 10.95 1.34
CA ALA A 68 4.38 11.99 0.35
C ALA A 68 4.91 11.66 -1.04
N VAL A 69 6.20 11.40 -1.19
CA VAL A 69 6.83 11.31 -2.51
C VAL A 69 6.44 10.02 -3.24
N MET A 70 6.58 8.87 -2.57
CA MET A 70 6.29 7.57 -3.19
C MET A 70 4.83 7.42 -3.61
N PRO A 71 3.80 7.78 -2.80
CA PRO A 71 2.43 7.76 -3.26
C PRO A 71 2.18 8.61 -4.51
N ILE A 72 2.83 9.77 -4.64
CA ILE A 72 2.71 10.61 -5.85
C ILE A 72 3.26 9.83 -7.05
N LEU A 73 4.52 9.37 -6.97
CA LEU A 73 5.18 8.69 -8.08
C LEU A 73 4.43 7.42 -8.49
N GLU A 74 4.09 6.57 -7.53
CA GLU A 74 3.43 5.29 -7.78
C GLU A 74 2.04 5.46 -8.37
N GLU A 75 1.22 6.36 -7.83
CA GLU A 75 -0.12 6.57 -8.38
C GLU A 75 -0.06 7.19 -9.79
N PHE A 76 0.89 8.09 -10.07
CA PHE A 76 1.08 8.59 -11.44
C PHE A 76 1.53 7.49 -12.40
N VAL A 77 2.49 6.65 -12.00
CA VAL A 77 3.00 5.57 -12.86
C VAL A 77 1.93 4.50 -13.10
N PHE A 78 1.29 4.01 -12.04
CA PHE A 78 0.43 2.83 -12.15
C PHE A 78 -1.04 3.16 -12.44
N ARG A 79 -1.57 4.34 -12.07
CA ARG A 79 -3.01 4.64 -12.22
C ARG A 79 -3.32 5.51 -13.43
N TRP A 80 -2.37 6.28 -13.93
CA TRP A 80 -2.65 7.16 -15.07
C TRP A 80 -3.19 6.41 -16.29
N VAL A 81 -2.64 5.24 -16.60
CA VAL A 81 -3.08 4.40 -17.74
C VAL A 81 -4.46 3.78 -17.51
N THR A 82 -4.84 3.51 -16.26
CA THR A 82 -6.09 2.81 -15.93
C THR A 82 -7.35 3.64 -16.18
N ARG A 83 -7.22 4.93 -16.43
CA ARG A 83 -8.33 5.81 -16.82
C ARG A 83 -8.94 5.42 -18.16
N PHE A 84 -8.16 4.81 -19.07
CA PHE A 84 -8.60 4.48 -20.41
C PHE A 84 -9.43 3.20 -20.48
N SER A 85 -9.13 2.20 -19.64
CA SER A 85 -9.84 0.93 -19.64
C SER A 85 -9.80 0.23 -18.29
N LYS A 86 -10.94 -0.40 -17.91
CA LYS A 86 -11.01 -1.26 -16.72
C LYS A 86 -10.18 -2.56 -16.87
N VAL A 87 -9.93 -2.99 -18.09
CA VAL A 87 -9.08 -4.17 -18.38
C VAL A 87 -7.65 -3.94 -17.89
N LEU A 88 -7.19 -2.69 -17.83
CA LEU A 88 -5.86 -2.34 -17.34
C LEU A 88 -5.74 -2.35 -15.80
N TRP A 89 -6.84 -2.45 -15.06
CA TRP A 89 -6.80 -2.41 -13.60
C TRP A 89 -6.03 -3.59 -13.00
N PRO A 90 -6.35 -4.86 -13.33
CA PRO A 90 -5.60 -5.99 -12.78
C PRO A 90 -4.13 -5.98 -13.23
N ILE A 91 -3.85 -5.58 -14.47
CA ILE A 91 -2.46 -5.49 -14.97
C ILE A 91 -1.67 -4.44 -14.18
N SER A 92 -2.21 -3.23 -14.06
CA SER A 92 -1.60 -2.14 -13.29
C SER A 92 -1.41 -2.51 -11.82
N SER A 93 -2.39 -3.20 -11.21
CA SER A 93 -2.34 -3.60 -9.81
C SER A 93 -1.34 -4.74 -9.58
N LEU A 94 -1.22 -5.65 -10.54
CA LEU A 94 -0.20 -6.72 -10.52
C LEU A 94 1.21 -6.14 -10.62
N LEU A 95 1.43 -5.21 -11.56
CA LEU A 95 2.71 -4.52 -11.71
C LEU A 95 3.06 -3.68 -10.47
N PHE A 96 2.08 -3.01 -9.88
CA PHE A 96 2.24 -2.29 -8.62
C PHE A 96 2.67 -3.24 -7.48
N ALA A 97 1.97 -4.36 -7.29
CA ALA A 97 2.35 -5.35 -6.29
C ALA A 97 3.75 -5.91 -6.57
N ALA A 98 4.04 -6.31 -7.81
CA ALA A 98 5.33 -6.86 -8.21
C ALA A 98 6.50 -5.87 -8.01
N ALA A 99 6.29 -4.58 -8.22
CA ALA A 99 7.32 -3.56 -8.00
C ALA A 99 7.84 -3.52 -6.57
N HIS A 100 7.02 -3.91 -5.57
CA HIS A 100 7.43 -3.99 -4.17
C HIS A 100 8.40 -5.16 -3.90
N TYR A 101 8.54 -6.10 -4.84
CA TYR A 101 9.41 -7.27 -4.72
C TYR A 101 10.70 -7.19 -5.55
N LEU A 102 11.01 -6.03 -6.15
CA LEU A 102 12.28 -5.85 -6.87
C LEU A 102 13.51 -6.01 -5.97
N GLN A 103 13.36 -5.78 -4.67
CA GLN A 103 14.43 -5.87 -3.66
C GLN A 103 14.03 -6.73 -2.44
N ALA A 104 12.96 -7.49 -2.55
CA ALA A 104 12.40 -8.26 -1.43
C ALA A 104 12.16 -9.72 -1.86
N PRO A 105 12.26 -10.70 -0.93
CA PRO A 105 11.88 -12.07 -1.22
C PRO A 105 10.38 -12.18 -1.51
N PHE A 106 10.05 -13.04 -2.45
CA PHE A 106 8.68 -13.42 -2.78
C PHE A 106 8.55 -14.95 -2.59
N PRO A 107 7.45 -15.46 -2.09
CA PRO A 107 6.24 -14.76 -1.61
C PRO A 107 6.32 -14.31 -0.14
N ASP A 108 5.56 -13.27 0.20
CA ASP A 108 5.24 -12.90 1.57
C ASP A 108 3.70 -12.76 1.76
N ASN A 109 3.27 -12.36 2.96
CA ASN A 109 1.85 -12.21 3.26
C ASN A 109 1.20 -10.94 2.67
N ALA A 110 1.98 -10.03 2.09
CA ALA A 110 1.51 -8.73 1.63
C ALA A 110 1.15 -8.67 0.13
N PHE A 111 1.60 -9.63 -0.69
CA PHE A 111 1.40 -9.56 -2.15
C PHE A 111 -0.07 -9.39 -2.55
N LEU A 112 -0.95 -10.24 -2.00
CA LEU A 112 -2.38 -10.18 -2.32
C LEU A 112 -3.01 -8.90 -1.80
N ALA A 113 -2.58 -8.41 -0.64
CA ALA A 113 -3.02 -7.14 -0.08
C ALA A 113 -2.60 -5.95 -0.95
N LEU A 114 -1.36 -5.94 -1.45
CA LEU A 114 -0.84 -4.92 -2.39
C LEU A 114 -1.60 -4.94 -3.72
N PHE A 115 -1.88 -6.13 -4.26
CA PHE A 115 -2.70 -6.26 -5.47
C PHE A 115 -4.11 -5.70 -5.26
N ALA A 116 -4.79 -6.10 -4.17
CA ALA A 116 -6.13 -5.61 -3.84
C ALA A 116 -6.14 -4.10 -3.57
N PHE A 117 -5.14 -3.59 -2.86
CA PHE A 117 -4.95 -2.14 -2.68
C PHE A 117 -4.84 -1.45 -4.04
N GLY A 118 -4.03 -1.97 -4.95
CA GLY A 118 -3.91 -1.47 -6.32
C GLY A 118 -5.24 -1.39 -7.06
N MET A 119 -6.07 -2.45 -6.97
CA MET A 119 -7.43 -2.48 -7.56
C MET A 119 -8.34 -1.41 -6.95
N CYS A 120 -8.28 -1.23 -5.62
CA CYS A 120 -9.05 -0.20 -4.93
C CYS A 120 -8.63 1.22 -5.36
N GLN A 121 -7.33 1.46 -5.60
CA GLN A 121 -6.85 2.75 -6.09
C GLN A 121 -7.32 3.01 -7.53
N CYS A 122 -7.35 2.00 -8.41
CA CYS A 122 -7.93 2.12 -9.75
C CYS A 122 -9.42 2.48 -9.68
N TRP A 123 -10.18 1.82 -8.80
CA TRP A 123 -11.58 2.13 -8.54
C TRP A 123 -11.75 3.56 -8.04
N LEU A 124 -10.97 3.99 -7.04
CA LEU A 124 -11.03 5.32 -6.47
C LEU A 124 -10.73 6.40 -7.52
N TYR A 125 -9.70 6.16 -8.37
CA TYR A 125 -9.39 7.05 -9.48
C TYR A 125 -10.57 7.18 -10.45
N ARG A 126 -11.21 6.08 -10.80
CA ARG A 126 -12.39 6.07 -11.67
C ARG A 126 -13.55 6.86 -11.09
N GLN A 127 -13.84 6.70 -9.80
CA GLN A 127 -14.94 7.40 -9.11
C GLN A 127 -14.67 8.90 -8.97
N THR A 128 -13.43 9.28 -8.77
CA THR A 128 -13.08 10.68 -8.50
C THR A 128 -12.65 11.45 -9.74
N GLY A 129 -12.12 10.76 -10.76
CA GLY A 129 -11.64 11.34 -12.01
C GLY A 129 -10.39 12.22 -11.87
N ARG A 130 -9.73 12.21 -10.70
CA ARG A 130 -8.51 12.98 -10.43
C ARG A 130 -7.52 12.15 -9.65
N ILE A 131 -6.29 12.08 -10.12
CA ILE A 131 -5.20 11.26 -9.55
C ILE A 131 -4.88 11.63 -8.09
N TRP A 132 -5.08 12.88 -7.69
CA TRP A 132 -4.79 13.36 -6.34
C TRP A 132 -5.61 12.67 -5.23
N TYR A 133 -6.75 12.07 -5.55
CA TYR A 133 -7.55 11.33 -4.56
C TYR A 133 -6.98 9.94 -4.25
N PRO A 134 -6.55 9.13 -5.23
CA PRO A 134 -5.71 7.96 -4.96
C PRO A 134 -4.41 8.31 -4.24
N VAL A 135 -3.69 9.36 -4.64
CA VAL A 135 -2.48 9.83 -3.94
C VAL A 135 -2.76 10.11 -2.46
N LEU A 136 -3.81 10.86 -2.15
CA LEU A 136 -4.20 11.14 -0.77
C LEU A 136 -4.56 9.85 -0.01
N ASN A 137 -5.33 8.95 -0.62
CA ASN A 137 -5.70 7.67 -0.01
C ASN A 137 -4.47 6.82 0.28
N HIS A 138 -3.52 6.76 -0.65
CA HIS A 138 -2.26 6.02 -0.51
C HIS A 138 -1.38 6.64 0.59
N ALA A 139 -1.24 7.95 0.63
CA ALA A 139 -0.51 8.64 1.69
C ALA A 139 -1.09 8.34 3.09
N LEU A 140 -2.42 8.37 3.22
CA LEU A 140 -3.12 8.00 4.46
C LEU A 140 -2.91 6.52 4.81
N PHE A 141 -2.92 5.63 3.83
CA PHE A 141 -2.64 4.21 4.02
C PHE A 141 -1.22 4.00 4.59
N ASN A 142 -0.21 4.60 3.97
CA ASN A 142 1.17 4.51 4.43
C ASN A 142 1.35 5.14 5.82
N LEU A 143 0.75 6.31 6.07
CA LEU A 143 0.78 6.96 7.39
C LEU A 143 0.19 6.07 8.47
N THR A 144 -0.92 5.38 8.17
CA THR A 144 -1.56 4.47 9.12
C THR A 144 -0.69 3.27 9.42
N ASN A 145 -0.09 2.64 8.40
CA ASN A 145 0.85 1.53 8.61
C ASN A 145 2.05 1.96 9.47
N LEU A 146 2.61 3.15 9.21
CA LEU A 146 3.71 3.70 10.00
C LEU A 146 3.29 3.98 11.45
N ALA A 147 2.08 4.50 11.67
CA ALA A 147 1.55 4.72 13.01
C ALA A 147 1.40 3.40 13.79
N PHE A 148 0.86 2.37 13.17
CA PHE A 148 0.81 1.02 13.77
C PHE A 148 2.19 0.47 14.07
N LEU A 149 3.15 0.62 13.14
CA LEU A 149 4.52 0.17 13.36
C LEU A 149 5.16 0.88 14.55
N LEU A 150 4.97 2.19 14.70
CA LEU A 150 5.47 2.96 15.84
C LEU A 150 4.82 2.55 17.18
N CYS A 151 3.54 2.18 17.17
CA CYS A 151 2.86 1.68 18.36
C CYS A 151 3.36 0.30 18.82
N MET A 152 4.05 -0.44 17.95
CA MET A 152 4.59 -1.78 18.19
C MET A 152 6.10 -1.78 18.53
N LEU A 153 6.76 -0.61 18.54
CA LEU A 153 8.18 -0.43 18.90
C LEU A 153 8.40 -0.34 20.40
#